data_cbbc7c9130fb7295cf18fc45356b2b53
#
_entry.id   cbbc7c9130fb7295cf18fc45356b2b53
#
_cell.length_a   1.000
_cell.length_b   1.000
_cell.length_c   1.000
_cell.angle_alpha   90.00
_cell.angle_beta   90.00
_cell.angle_gamma   90.00
#
_symmetry.space_group_name_H-M   'P 1'
#
loop_
_entity.id
_entity.type
_entity.pdbx_description
1 polymer ?
#
loop_
_entity_poly.entity_id
_entity_poly.type
_entity_poly.pdbx_seq_one_letter_code
_entity_poly.pdbx_strand_id
1 'polypeptide(L)'
;MEKEQDDVSSIHNRFSLTLVNPGSHYFSLAASMGVGLVIVLATYFGYFNNLSIEEFWYRIPMVLGVLAIIQVLDTRFTKKKEYSKSLHSSLFGSMLWVVTILMGILSSVVLAKNIELFFITFGMILFASFRIGIYTTTLGLSLKKAWAIAFIQPLAMFFVLIPQESWYTILSEPLGIIYGFAFWIIATVWSRMTDRAGRPGMESTHKTIQAYLASQGNDFEDAEELMEQHATETKVGTSQIKFSSKDGSNEFRMVLPEIHPGPYHPVGGSNIPYLIYKNLESSAMVMHSISDHALNLPSRNEVNNYLKNLENSVVKEEGMTCTEPVIVQINKARVTGMLFGNNPLLMLSLSPHGMEDIPSYIKKEIEQYGKNRNFTKIMTIDCHNAMGEEISSEDGEDMLKATKSCLDSLITKDSFPIELGYANSNDMDVWTEDLAKGGLGITCLKINNKKYFLGWADANNMENGVREKIIKNFENEGHNLLEICTSDTHYAAVKARNRNGYYQLGLITSADKLSKWFLEIAENAVSKISSAKYEILENETQVKVMGQSIYEDYSKALENSLRITKMFVIGGLGLFITSLFL
;
A
#
# COMPACT_ATOMS: atom_id res chain seq x y z
N MET A 1 -18.45 21.50 2.84
CA MET A 1 -18.15 20.29 2.07
C MET A 1 -16.69 19.98 2.37
N GLU A 2 -16.48 19.18 3.40
CA GLU A 2 -15.18 18.59 3.70
C GLU A 2 -14.82 17.67 2.52
N LYS A 3 -13.63 17.87 1.98
CA LYS A 3 -13.11 16.95 0.98
C LYS A 3 -12.76 15.66 1.70
N GLU A 4 -13.36 14.55 1.26
CA GLU A 4 -12.90 13.21 1.62
C GLU A 4 -11.36 13.19 1.53
N GLN A 5 -10.75 12.90 2.64
CA GLN A 5 -9.32 12.62 2.71
C GLN A 5 -9.14 11.27 2.00
N ASP A 6 -8.49 11.28 0.85
CA ASP A 6 -8.26 10.03 0.08
C ASP A 6 -7.25 9.18 0.87
N ASP A 7 -7.73 8.13 1.48
CA ASP A 7 -6.95 7.13 2.18
C ASP A 7 -5.90 6.49 1.24
N VAL A 8 -4.76 6.09 1.78
CA VAL A 8 -3.69 5.37 1.08
C VAL A 8 -4.22 4.09 0.42
N SER A 9 -5.20 3.42 1.03
CA SER A 9 -5.87 2.26 0.47
C SER A 9 -6.63 2.60 -0.82
N SER A 10 -7.26 3.78 -0.91
CA SER A 10 -7.95 4.24 -2.11
C SER A 10 -6.97 4.53 -3.25
N ILE A 11 -5.80 5.11 -2.93
CA ILE A 11 -4.71 5.32 -3.88
C ILE A 11 -4.17 3.98 -4.38
N HIS A 12 -3.91 3.04 -3.48
CA HIS A 12 -3.46 1.68 -3.82
C HIS A 12 -4.46 0.96 -4.73
N ASN A 13 -5.75 1.03 -4.43
CA ASN A 13 -6.83 0.48 -5.26
C ASN A 13 -6.84 1.08 -6.67
N ARG A 14 -6.65 2.39 -6.79
CA ARG A 14 -6.59 3.08 -8.09
C ARG A 14 -5.36 2.65 -8.90
N PHE A 15 -4.21 2.47 -8.26
CA PHE A 15 -3.02 1.91 -8.90
C PHE A 15 -3.23 0.46 -9.34
N SER A 16 -3.87 -0.37 -8.52
CA SER A 16 -4.13 -1.77 -8.84
C SER A 16 -5.11 -1.96 -9.99
N LEU A 17 -6.09 -1.07 -10.14
CA LEU A 17 -7.05 -1.07 -11.26
C LEU A 17 -6.39 -0.72 -12.61
N THR A 18 -5.28 0.04 -12.61
CA THR A 18 -4.52 0.34 -13.83
C THR A 18 -3.64 -0.82 -14.30
N LEU A 19 -3.56 -1.89 -13.50
CA LEU A 19 -2.66 -3.02 -13.70
C LEU A 19 -3.43 -4.33 -13.63
N VAL A 20 -4.09 -4.69 -14.73
CA VAL A 20 -4.52 -6.09 -14.93
C VAL A 20 -3.25 -6.91 -15.10
N ASN A 21 -2.74 -7.39 -13.98
CA ASN A 21 -1.54 -8.24 -13.95
C ASN A 21 -2.01 -9.70 -13.95
N PRO A 22 -1.82 -10.47 -15.04
CA PRO A 22 -2.07 -11.90 -14.99
C PRO A 22 -1.23 -12.53 -13.89
N GLY A 23 -1.81 -13.46 -13.13
CA GLY A 23 -1.23 -13.96 -11.89
C GLY A 23 0.09 -14.75 -12.04
N SER A 24 0.58 -15.00 -13.27
CA SER A 24 1.78 -15.79 -13.48
C SER A 24 2.44 -15.45 -14.82
N HIS A 25 3.78 -15.32 -14.80
CA HIS A 25 4.60 -15.16 -16.00
C HIS A 25 4.40 -16.33 -16.98
N TYR A 26 4.36 -17.58 -16.48
CA TYR A 26 4.14 -18.77 -17.30
C TYR A 26 2.76 -18.80 -17.97
N PHE A 27 1.73 -18.35 -17.27
CA PHE A 27 0.40 -18.20 -17.86
C PHE A 27 0.43 -17.22 -19.03
N SER A 28 1.04 -16.06 -18.85
CA SER A 28 1.13 -15.03 -19.90
C SER A 28 1.97 -15.49 -21.09
N LEU A 29 3.02 -16.28 -20.84
CA LEU A 29 3.82 -16.89 -21.91
C LEU A 29 2.98 -17.88 -22.71
N ALA A 30 2.33 -18.82 -22.05
CA ALA A 30 1.47 -19.81 -22.71
C ALA A 30 0.31 -19.15 -23.47
N ALA A 31 -0.33 -18.15 -22.86
CA ALA A 31 -1.40 -17.38 -23.48
C ALA A 31 -0.89 -16.58 -24.71
N SER A 32 0.28 -15.94 -24.63
CA SER A 32 0.89 -15.23 -25.78
C SER A 32 1.21 -16.18 -26.94
N MET A 33 1.71 -17.37 -26.62
CA MET A 33 1.96 -18.40 -27.63
C MET A 33 0.64 -18.90 -28.26
N GLY A 34 -0.38 -19.14 -27.44
CA GLY A 34 -1.71 -19.55 -27.90
C GLY A 34 -2.38 -18.49 -28.78
N VAL A 35 -2.32 -17.22 -28.40
CA VAL A 35 -2.84 -16.10 -29.21
C VAL A 35 -2.05 -15.96 -30.51
N GLY A 36 -0.71 -16.12 -30.46
CA GLY A 36 0.14 -16.15 -31.66
C GLY A 36 -0.29 -17.25 -32.64
N LEU A 37 -0.60 -18.43 -32.14
CA LEU A 37 -1.12 -19.54 -32.95
C LEU A 37 -2.48 -19.19 -33.57
N VAL A 38 -3.39 -18.60 -32.78
CA VAL A 38 -4.71 -18.15 -33.29
C VAL A 38 -4.55 -17.11 -34.39
N ILE A 39 -3.58 -16.19 -34.28
CA ILE A 39 -3.27 -15.21 -35.35
C ILE A 39 -2.87 -15.93 -36.63
N VAL A 40 -1.96 -16.89 -36.55
CA VAL A 40 -1.52 -17.66 -37.73
C VAL A 40 -2.69 -18.41 -38.36
N LEU A 41 -3.48 -19.13 -37.56
CA LEU A 41 -4.65 -19.87 -38.03
C LEU A 41 -5.70 -18.96 -38.68
N ALA A 42 -6.09 -17.87 -38.02
CA ALA A 42 -7.08 -16.95 -38.51
C ALA A 42 -6.63 -16.24 -39.81
N THR A 43 -5.35 -15.88 -39.89
CA THR A 43 -4.78 -15.25 -41.10
C THR A 43 -4.73 -16.25 -42.25
N TYR A 44 -4.29 -17.48 -42.01
CA TYR A 44 -4.21 -18.51 -43.03
C TYR A 44 -5.60 -18.88 -43.56
N PHE A 45 -6.51 -19.32 -42.70
CA PHE A 45 -7.83 -19.80 -43.15
C PHE A 45 -8.77 -18.67 -43.59
N GLY A 46 -8.64 -17.48 -43.02
CA GLY A 46 -9.51 -16.36 -43.34
C GLY A 46 -9.07 -15.53 -44.53
N TYR A 47 -7.78 -15.42 -44.79
CA TYR A 47 -7.25 -14.49 -45.79
C TYR A 47 -6.37 -15.14 -46.87
N PHE A 48 -5.65 -16.19 -46.54
CA PHE A 48 -4.65 -16.78 -47.42
C PHE A 48 -4.82 -18.29 -47.56
N ASN A 49 -6.05 -18.74 -47.78
CA ASN A 49 -6.40 -20.15 -47.86
C ASN A 49 -5.80 -20.87 -49.09
N ASN A 50 -5.20 -20.17 -50.05
CA ASN A 50 -4.48 -20.68 -51.24
C ASN A 50 -3.02 -21.04 -50.94
N LEU A 51 -2.49 -20.67 -49.76
CA LEU A 51 -1.13 -21.05 -49.39
C LEU A 51 -1.03 -22.56 -49.17
N SER A 52 0.15 -23.10 -49.44
CA SER A 52 0.41 -24.52 -49.15
C SER A 52 0.39 -24.79 -47.63
N ILE A 53 0.06 -26.03 -47.28
CA ILE A 53 0.04 -26.42 -45.86
C ILE A 53 1.44 -26.37 -45.24
N GLU A 54 2.49 -26.52 -46.08
CA GLU A 54 3.88 -26.41 -45.68
C GLU A 54 4.22 -24.96 -45.28
N GLU A 55 3.79 -23.99 -46.05
CA GLU A 55 3.96 -22.57 -45.75
C GLU A 55 3.26 -22.18 -44.46
N PHE A 56 2.10 -22.76 -44.16
CA PHE A 56 1.42 -22.58 -42.89
C PHE A 56 2.27 -23.10 -41.73
N TRP A 57 2.75 -24.33 -41.80
CA TRP A 57 3.46 -24.95 -40.67
C TRP A 57 4.77 -24.24 -40.32
N TYR A 58 5.54 -23.71 -41.24
CA TYR A 58 6.77 -23.02 -40.88
C TYR A 58 6.53 -21.60 -40.31
N ARG A 59 5.37 -20.97 -40.54
CA ARG A 59 5.03 -19.65 -39.99
C ARG A 59 4.84 -19.72 -38.47
N ILE A 60 4.38 -20.84 -37.94
CA ILE A 60 4.20 -21.01 -36.49
C ILE A 60 5.51 -20.79 -35.72
N PRO A 61 6.58 -21.55 -35.97
CA PRO A 61 7.85 -21.34 -35.28
C PRO A 61 8.45 -19.94 -35.52
N MET A 62 8.19 -19.33 -36.68
CA MET A 62 8.67 -17.97 -36.95
C MET A 62 7.95 -16.94 -36.06
N VAL A 63 6.61 -17.01 -35.89
CA VAL A 63 5.87 -16.14 -35.00
C VAL A 63 6.31 -16.33 -33.53
N LEU A 64 6.50 -17.58 -33.10
CA LEU A 64 7.01 -17.88 -31.76
C LEU A 64 8.45 -17.36 -31.57
N GLY A 65 9.27 -17.44 -32.60
CA GLY A 65 10.62 -16.87 -32.63
C GLY A 65 10.61 -15.35 -32.50
N VAL A 66 9.72 -14.66 -33.22
CA VAL A 66 9.51 -13.21 -33.07
C VAL A 66 9.13 -12.87 -31.63
N LEU A 67 8.17 -13.59 -31.04
CA LEU A 67 7.77 -13.36 -29.65
C LEU A 67 8.96 -13.50 -28.69
N ALA A 68 9.78 -14.54 -28.85
CA ALA A 68 10.95 -14.77 -28.00
C ALA A 68 12.02 -13.66 -28.16
N ILE A 69 12.33 -13.27 -29.40
CA ILE A 69 13.31 -12.21 -29.68
C ILE A 69 12.83 -10.85 -29.11
N ILE A 70 11.56 -10.52 -29.30
CA ILE A 70 10.99 -9.26 -28.81
C ILE A 70 11.05 -9.17 -27.30
N GLN A 71 10.82 -10.26 -26.55
CA GLN A 71 10.97 -10.25 -25.09
C GLN A 71 12.38 -9.81 -24.67
N VAL A 72 13.41 -10.33 -25.35
CA VAL A 72 14.81 -9.95 -25.09
C VAL A 72 15.08 -8.49 -25.47
N LEU A 73 14.58 -8.05 -26.61
CA LEU A 73 14.74 -6.66 -27.06
C LEU A 73 14.03 -5.68 -26.13
N ASP A 74 12.80 -5.95 -25.76
CA ASP A 74 12.02 -5.09 -24.85
C ASP A 74 12.72 -4.90 -23.51
N THR A 75 13.27 -5.98 -22.92
CA THR A 75 14.01 -5.89 -21.66
C THR A 75 15.32 -5.11 -21.77
N ARG A 76 15.94 -5.05 -22.96
CA ARG A 76 17.14 -4.22 -23.19
C ARG A 76 16.82 -2.74 -23.38
N PHE A 77 15.68 -2.43 -23.98
CA PHE A 77 15.32 -1.05 -24.32
C PHE A 77 14.57 -0.34 -23.19
N THR A 78 13.92 -1.08 -22.30
CA THR A 78 13.18 -0.51 -21.16
C THR A 78 14.11 -0.20 -19.99
N LYS A 79 13.82 0.88 -19.26
CA LYS A 79 14.58 1.23 -18.05
C LYS A 79 14.39 0.19 -16.94
N LYS A 80 13.23 -0.42 -16.89
CA LYS A 80 12.84 -1.44 -15.90
C LYS A 80 12.86 -2.81 -16.58
N LYS A 81 13.80 -3.65 -16.19
CA LYS A 81 14.00 -5.00 -16.75
C LYS A 81 12.93 -5.99 -16.29
N GLU A 82 11.67 -5.71 -16.54
CA GLU A 82 10.57 -6.58 -16.13
C GLU A 82 10.01 -7.39 -17.30
N TYR A 83 10.49 -8.62 -17.43
CA TYR A 83 10.01 -9.60 -18.41
C TYR A 83 8.49 -9.75 -18.43
N SER A 84 7.88 -9.80 -17.27
CA SER A 84 6.44 -10.00 -17.13
C SER A 84 5.62 -8.93 -17.83
N LYS A 85 5.95 -7.66 -17.63
CA LYS A 85 5.19 -6.54 -18.20
C LYS A 85 5.34 -6.41 -19.71
N SER A 86 6.52 -6.72 -20.23
CA SER A 86 6.74 -6.78 -21.67
C SER A 86 5.91 -7.90 -22.31
N LEU A 87 5.88 -9.08 -21.67
CA LEU A 87 5.10 -10.23 -22.14
C LEU A 87 3.59 -9.95 -22.10
N HIS A 88 3.10 -9.28 -21.05
CA HIS A 88 1.71 -8.84 -20.97
C HIS A 88 1.35 -7.84 -22.08
N SER A 89 2.24 -6.90 -22.38
CA SER A 89 2.08 -5.96 -23.50
C SER A 89 1.96 -6.71 -24.83
N SER A 90 2.77 -7.74 -25.05
CA SER A 90 2.70 -8.59 -26.22
C SER A 90 1.39 -9.39 -26.30
N LEU A 91 0.93 -9.94 -25.16
CA LEU A 91 -0.32 -10.70 -25.08
C LEU A 91 -1.53 -9.82 -25.45
N PHE A 92 -1.72 -8.70 -24.75
CA PHE A 92 -2.88 -7.83 -24.98
C PHE A 92 -2.86 -7.18 -26.37
N GLY A 93 -1.70 -6.77 -26.83
CA GLY A 93 -1.57 -6.22 -28.19
C GLY A 93 -1.88 -7.27 -29.27
N SER A 94 -1.44 -8.52 -29.10
CA SER A 94 -1.78 -9.62 -29.98
C SER A 94 -3.26 -9.97 -29.93
N MET A 95 -3.92 -9.90 -28.76
CA MET A 95 -5.37 -10.07 -28.64
C MET A 95 -6.14 -9.02 -29.43
N LEU A 96 -5.74 -7.74 -29.33
CA LEU A 96 -6.34 -6.68 -30.13
C LEU A 96 -6.21 -6.96 -31.63
N TRP A 97 -5.05 -7.46 -32.06
CA TRP A 97 -4.86 -7.81 -33.46
C TRP A 97 -5.73 -9.01 -33.90
N VAL A 98 -5.86 -10.06 -33.06
CA VAL A 98 -6.82 -11.15 -33.33
C VAL A 98 -8.24 -10.62 -33.52
N VAL A 99 -8.68 -9.72 -32.67
CA VAL A 99 -10.02 -9.12 -32.78
C VAL A 99 -10.20 -8.42 -34.12
N THR A 100 -9.23 -7.62 -34.58
CA THR A 100 -9.33 -6.96 -35.90
C THR A 100 -9.32 -7.97 -37.06
N ILE A 101 -8.49 -9.01 -37.00
CA ILE A 101 -8.45 -10.08 -38.02
C ILE A 101 -9.82 -10.78 -38.10
N LEU A 102 -10.39 -11.19 -36.97
CA LEU A 102 -11.70 -11.84 -36.93
C LEU A 102 -12.82 -10.93 -37.40
N MET A 103 -12.75 -9.62 -37.11
CA MET A 103 -13.70 -8.64 -37.62
C MET A 103 -13.60 -8.51 -39.14
N GLY A 104 -12.40 -8.54 -39.72
CA GLY A 104 -12.23 -8.55 -41.18
C GLY A 104 -12.85 -9.79 -41.83
N ILE A 105 -12.63 -10.98 -41.25
CA ILE A 105 -13.26 -12.23 -41.70
C ILE A 105 -14.80 -12.10 -41.62
N LEU A 106 -15.31 -11.63 -40.50
CA LEU A 106 -16.77 -11.46 -40.33
C LEU A 106 -17.35 -10.46 -41.34
N SER A 107 -16.67 -9.35 -41.54
CA SER A 107 -17.11 -8.31 -42.51
C SER A 107 -17.09 -8.84 -43.93
N SER A 108 -16.09 -9.62 -44.33
CA SER A 108 -16.05 -10.22 -45.67
C SER A 108 -17.19 -11.21 -45.88
N VAL A 109 -17.56 -12.00 -44.89
CA VAL A 109 -18.65 -12.98 -44.95
C VAL A 109 -20.04 -12.26 -44.94
N VAL A 110 -20.23 -11.27 -44.07
CA VAL A 110 -21.53 -10.62 -43.86
C VAL A 110 -21.81 -9.55 -44.91
N LEU A 111 -20.80 -8.75 -45.27
CA LEU A 111 -20.98 -7.61 -46.19
C LEU A 111 -20.58 -7.92 -47.63
N ALA A 112 -20.04 -9.11 -47.89
CA ALA A 112 -19.49 -9.55 -49.16
C ALA A 112 -18.45 -8.54 -49.76
N LYS A 113 -17.65 -7.91 -48.88
CA LYS A 113 -16.61 -6.95 -49.25
C LYS A 113 -15.22 -7.55 -49.03
N ASN A 114 -14.32 -7.34 -50.01
CA ASN A 114 -12.92 -7.75 -49.86
C ASN A 114 -12.11 -6.64 -49.16
N ILE A 115 -12.27 -6.55 -47.83
CA ILE A 115 -11.59 -5.54 -47.00
C ILE A 115 -10.60 -6.16 -45.99
N GLU A 116 -10.16 -7.37 -46.28
CA GLU A 116 -9.35 -8.20 -45.37
C GLU A 116 -8.02 -7.53 -45.03
N LEU A 117 -7.30 -7.02 -46.02
CA LEU A 117 -5.99 -6.36 -45.83
C LEU A 117 -6.10 -5.08 -44.97
N PHE A 118 -7.26 -4.39 -45.05
CA PHE A 118 -7.56 -3.26 -44.19
C PHE A 118 -7.48 -3.64 -42.71
N PHE A 119 -8.16 -4.71 -42.28
CA PHE A 119 -8.21 -5.12 -40.88
C PHE A 119 -6.90 -5.67 -40.37
N ILE A 120 -6.09 -6.32 -41.23
CA ILE A 120 -4.75 -6.78 -40.89
C ILE A 120 -3.82 -5.60 -40.60
N THR A 121 -3.76 -4.63 -41.50
CA THR A 121 -2.87 -3.46 -41.36
C THR A 121 -3.34 -2.51 -40.27
N PHE A 122 -4.64 -2.30 -40.16
CA PHE A 122 -5.25 -1.56 -39.06
C PHE A 122 -4.89 -2.19 -37.71
N GLY A 123 -5.07 -3.51 -37.56
CA GLY A 123 -4.76 -4.23 -36.33
C GLY A 123 -3.27 -4.21 -35.97
N MET A 124 -2.38 -4.27 -36.95
CA MET A 124 -0.93 -4.11 -36.74
C MET A 124 -0.59 -2.77 -36.08
N ILE A 125 -1.18 -1.66 -36.60
CA ILE A 125 -0.91 -0.33 -36.05
C ILE A 125 -1.65 -0.11 -34.72
N LEU A 126 -2.85 -0.66 -34.56
CA LEU A 126 -3.58 -0.66 -33.29
C LEU A 126 -2.75 -1.36 -32.17
N PHE A 127 -2.15 -2.50 -32.50
CA PHE A 127 -1.23 -3.18 -31.60
C PHE A 127 -0.04 -2.29 -31.21
N ALA A 128 0.64 -1.67 -32.19
CA ALA A 128 1.73 -0.74 -31.92
C ALA A 128 1.27 0.44 -31.05
N SER A 129 0.09 0.98 -31.31
CA SER A 129 -0.52 2.08 -30.55
C SER A 129 -0.75 1.71 -29.09
N PHE A 130 -1.28 0.51 -28.82
CA PHE A 130 -1.43 -0.02 -27.48
C PHE A 130 -0.09 -0.12 -26.73
N ARG A 131 0.97 -0.62 -27.42
CA ARG A 131 2.31 -0.72 -26.82
C ARG A 131 2.89 0.64 -26.44
N ILE A 132 2.61 1.72 -27.19
CA ILE A 132 3.04 3.08 -26.82
C ILE A 132 2.55 3.43 -25.41
N GLY A 133 1.28 3.13 -25.13
CA GLY A 133 0.71 3.33 -23.80
C GLY A 133 1.50 2.64 -22.70
N ILE A 134 1.70 1.32 -22.83
CA ILE A 134 2.42 0.52 -21.83
C ILE A 134 3.87 0.97 -21.68
N TYR A 135 4.55 1.27 -22.79
CA TYR A 135 5.96 1.68 -22.75
C TYR A 135 6.16 3.03 -22.05
N THR A 136 5.24 3.98 -22.24
CA THR A 136 5.36 5.29 -21.61
C THR A 136 4.88 5.30 -20.17
N THR A 137 3.80 4.61 -19.84
CA THR A 137 3.22 4.61 -18.49
C THR A 137 3.95 3.66 -17.53
N THR A 138 4.28 2.46 -18.00
CA THR A 138 4.73 1.36 -17.13
C THR A 138 6.23 1.09 -17.25
N LEU A 139 6.77 1.11 -18.47
CA LEU A 139 8.14 0.68 -18.74
C LEU A 139 9.17 1.82 -18.83
N GLY A 140 8.76 3.06 -18.60
CA GLY A 140 9.66 4.20 -18.42
C GLY A 140 10.31 4.73 -19.70
N LEU A 141 9.78 4.40 -20.88
CA LEU A 141 10.31 4.92 -22.13
C LEU A 141 9.82 6.34 -22.41
N SER A 142 10.71 7.19 -22.94
CA SER A 142 10.28 8.44 -23.54
C SER A 142 9.40 8.18 -24.76
N LEU A 143 8.44 9.07 -25.02
CA LEU A 143 7.47 8.90 -26.10
C LEU A 143 8.14 8.66 -27.47
N LYS A 144 9.27 9.34 -27.77
CA LYS A 144 10.03 9.15 -29.03
C LYS A 144 10.59 7.73 -29.14
N LYS A 145 11.13 7.17 -28.05
CA LYS A 145 11.63 5.78 -28.04
C LYS A 145 10.48 4.78 -28.11
N ALA A 146 9.36 5.06 -27.40
CA ALA A 146 8.17 4.23 -27.45
C ALA A 146 7.61 4.12 -28.86
N TRP A 147 7.58 5.21 -29.65
CA TRP A 147 7.16 5.17 -31.04
C TRP A 147 7.96 4.19 -31.89
N ALA A 148 9.28 4.23 -31.82
CA ALA A 148 10.13 3.35 -32.61
C ALA A 148 10.00 1.88 -32.18
N ILE A 149 10.06 1.62 -30.86
CA ILE A 149 10.10 0.25 -30.32
C ILE A 149 8.72 -0.42 -30.40
N ALA A 150 7.64 0.32 -30.25
CA ALA A 150 6.28 -0.21 -30.28
C ALA A 150 5.95 -0.92 -31.60
N PHE A 151 6.49 -0.46 -32.72
CA PHE A 151 6.28 -1.05 -34.05
C PHE A 151 7.09 -2.32 -34.32
N ILE A 152 8.19 -2.58 -33.60
CA ILE A 152 9.12 -3.69 -33.94
C ILE A 152 8.38 -5.03 -33.95
N GLN A 153 7.63 -5.34 -32.89
CA GLN A 153 6.93 -6.63 -32.82
C GLN A 153 5.80 -6.78 -33.85
N PRO A 154 4.80 -5.87 -33.92
CA PRO A 154 3.71 -6.03 -34.87
C PRO A 154 4.20 -6.00 -36.33
N LEU A 155 5.25 -5.23 -36.63
CA LEU A 155 5.84 -5.19 -37.97
C LEU A 155 6.58 -6.50 -38.30
N ALA A 156 7.38 -7.04 -37.37
CA ALA A 156 8.05 -8.32 -37.55
C ALA A 156 7.04 -9.47 -37.73
N MET A 157 5.98 -9.49 -36.92
CA MET A 157 4.91 -10.46 -37.06
C MET A 157 4.16 -10.29 -38.41
N PHE A 158 3.93 -9.06 -38.85
CA PHE A 158 3.30 -8.77 -40.13
C PHE A 158 4.07 -9.40 -41.29
N PHE A 159 5.41 -9.23 -41.36
CA PHE A 159 6.23 -9.80 -42.41
C PHE A 159 6.28 -11.34 -42.39
N VAL A 160 6.09 -11.94 -41.21
CA VAL A 160 5.99 -13.41 -41.09
C VAL A 160 4.61 -13.92 -41.52
N LEU A 161 3.55 -13.20 -41.23
CA LEU A 161 2.16 -13.61 -41.45
C LEU A 161 1.71 -13.40 -42.90
N ILE A 162 2.13 -12.29 -43.52
CA ILE A 162 1.63 -11.87 -44.83
C ILE A 162 2.56 -12.37 -45.92
N PRO A 163 2.03 -13.04 -46.98
CA PRO A 163 2.82 -13.44 -48.14
C PRO A 163 3.47 -12.26 -48.85
N GLN A 164 4.68 -12.44 -49.37
CA GLN A 164 5.44 -11.37 -49.99
C GLN A 164 4.70 -10.72 -51.16
N GLU A 165 3.95 -11.51 -51.93
CA GLU A 165 3.16 -11.08 -53.09
C GLU A 165 2.08 -10.05 -52.66
N SER A 166 1.57 -10.15 -51.45
CA SER A 166 0.54 -9.26 -50.93
C SER A 166 1.06 -7.92 -50.39
N TRP A 167 2.38 -7.76 -50.22
CA TRP A 167 2.95 -6.53 -49.65
C TRP A 167 2.71 -5.32 -50.59
N TYR A 168 2.79 -5.50 -51.90
CA TYR A 168 2.51 -4.43 -52.86
C TYR A 168 1.05 -3.98 -52.83
N THR A 169 0.11 -4.91 -52.72
CA THR A 169 -1.33 -4.61 -52.56
C THR A 169 -1.60 -3.73 -51.37
N ILE A 170 -0.97 -4.03 -50.22
CA ILE A 170 -1.10 -3.24 -49.00
C ILE A 170 -0.60 -1.82 -49.16
N LEU A 171 0.50 -1.63 -49.86
CA LEU A 171 1.05 -0.30 -50.14
C LEU A 171 0.16 0.50 -51.13
N SER A 172 -0.52 -0.20 -52.04
CA SER A 172 -1.46 0.43 -53.00
C SER A 172 -2.82 0.74 -52.39
N GLU A 173 -3.21 0.06 -51.30
CA GLU A 173 -4.45 0.25 -50.54
C GLU A 173 -4.18 0.73 -49.10
N PRO A 174 -3.70 1.96 -48.89
CA PRO A 174 -3.17 2.40 -47.60
C PRO A 174 -4.25 2.72 -46.57
N LEU A 175 -5.54 2.47 -46.82
CA LEU A 175 -6.65 2.87 -45.95
C LEU A 175 -6.51 2.31 -44.53
N GLY A 176 -6.14 1.04 -44.39
CA GLY A 176 -5.92 0.41 -43.09
C GLY A 176 -4.75 1.03 -42.32
N ILE A 177 -3.71 1.44 -43.03
CA ILE A 177 -2.55 2.13 -42.46
C ILE A 177 -2.99 3.53 -41.98
N ILE A 178 -3.68 4.28 -42.80
CA ILE A 178 -4.17 5.65 -42.47
C ILE A 178 -5.08 5.60 -41.25
N TYR A 179 -6.00 4.64 -41.23
CA TYR A 179 -6.94 4.47 -40.12
C TYR A 179 -6.24 4.05 -38.84
N GLY A 180 -5.28 3.15 -38.95
CA GLY A 180 -4.43 2.73 -37.84
C GLY A 180 -3.60 3.88 -37.24
N PHE A 181 -3.10 4.79 -38.09
CA PHE A 181 -2.38 5.99 -37.64
C PHE A 181 -3.26 6.95 -36.82
N ALA A 182 -4.58 6.95 -37.01
CA ALA A 182 -5.48 7.68 -36.12
C ALA A 182 -5.36 7.17 -34.66
N PHE A 183 -5.31 5.84 -34.46
CA PHE A 183 -5.09 5.25 -33.13
C PHE A 183 -3.69 5.53 -32.57
N TRP A 184 -2.68 5.58 -33.43
CA TRP A 184 -1.33 5.96 -33.03
C TRP A 184 -1.27 7.42 -32.54
N ILE A 185 -1.98 8.34 -33.21
CA ILE A 185 -2.14 9.73 -32.75
C ILE A 185 -2.91 9.77 -31.44
N ILE A 186 -4.02 9.04 -31.33
CA ILE A 186 -4.82 8.91 -30.11
C ILE A 186 -3.94 8.44 -28.94
N ALA A 187 -3.17 7.36 -29.10
CA ALA A 187 -2.27 6.84 -28.07
C ALA A 187 -1.19 7.87 -27.68
N THR A 188 -0.68 8.63 -28.65
CA THR A 188 0.31 9.68 -28.43
C THR A 188 -0.25 10.84 -27.60
N VAL A 189 -1.44 11.32 -27.97
CA VAL A 189 -2.12 12.42 -27.27
C VAL A 189 -2.52 11.97 -25.87
N TRP A 190 -3.12 10.78 -25.77
CA TRP A 190 -3.47 10.16 -24.48
C TRP A 190 -2.25 10.06 -23.55
N SER A 191 -1.14 9.51 -24.03
CA SER A 191 0.10 9.38 -23.22
C SER A 191 0.58 10.74 -22.70
N ARG A 192 0.56 11.80 -23.53
CA ARG A 192 0.94 13.15 -23.10
C ARG A 192 -0.04 13.76 -22.10
N MET A 193 -1.33 13.55 -22.30
CA MET A 193 -2.36 14.11 -21.42
C MET A 193 -2.33 13.42 -20.04
N THR A 194 -2.22 12.09 -20.01
CA THR A 194 -2.15 11.33 -18.77
C THR A 194 -0.85 11.61 -17.99
N ASP A 195 0.27 11.80 -18.68
CA ASP A 195 1.54 12.18 -18.02
C ASP A 195 1.47 13.57 -17.35
N ARG A 196 0.66 14.47 -17.89
CA ARG A 196 0.46 15.84 -17.36
C ARG A 196 -0.72 15.97 -16.41
N ALA A 197 -1.43 14.87 -16.15
CA ALA A 197 -2.69 14.89 -15.40
C ALA A 197 -2.55 15.39 -13.96
N GLY A 198 -1.35 15.26 -13.36
CA GLY A 198 -1.04 15.71 -12.01
C GLY A 198 -0.54 17.16 -11.88
N ARG A 199 -0.35 17.89 -13.01
CA ARG A 199 0.17 19.26 -12.92
C ARG A 199 -0.85 20.23 -12.32
N PRO A 200 -0.42 21.26 -11.54
CA PRO A 200 0.99 21.62 -11.23
C PRO A 200 1.62 20.84 -10.07
N GLY A 201 0.86 20.16 -9.22
CA GLY A 201 1.36 19.50 -8.01
C GLY A 201 2.36 18.37 -8.30
N MET A 202 2.31 17.78 -9.50
CA MET A 202 3.17 16.68 -9.89
C MET A 202 3.75 16.89 -11.30
N GLU A 203 5.06 16.77 -11.45
CA GLU A 203 5.73 17.00 -12.74
C GLU A 203 5.30 15.99 -13.81
N SER A 204 5.24 14.71 -13.43
CA SER A 204 4.93 13.58 -14.33
C SER A 204 4.18 12.48 -13.59
N THR A 205 2.93 12.26 -13.95
CA THR A 205 2.12 11.15 -13.44
C THR A 205 2.71 9.79 -13.82
N HIS A 206 3.31 9.67 -15.00
CA HIS A 206 3.93 8.42 -15.44
C HIS A 206 5.16 8.05 -14.61
N LYS A 207 6.02 9.01 -14.25
CA LYS A 207 7.16 8.74 -13.36
C LYS A 207 6.70 8.21 -11.99
N THR A 208 5.64 8.78 -11.44
CA THR A 208 5.06 8.33 -10.17
C THR A 208 4.51 6.91 -10.26
N ILE A 209 3.76 6.59 -11.32
CA ILE A 209 3.27 5.23 -11.57
C ILE A 209 4.45 4.26 -11.69
N GLN A 210 5.50 4.62 -12.43
CA GLN A 210 6.69 3.78 -12.61
C GLN A 210 7.45 3.55 -11.31
N ALA A 211 7.61 4.57 -10.49
CA ALA A 211 8.25 4.49 -9.19
C ALA A 211 7.46 3.58 -8.23
N TYR A 212 6.14 3.74 -8.19
CA TYR A 212 5.26 2.85 -7.43
C TYR A 212 5.40 1.38 -7.87
N LEU A 213 5.38 1.13 -9.19
CA LEU A 213 5.50 -0.22 -9.73
C LEU A 213 6.87 -0.85 -9.45
N ALA A 214 7.93 -0.06 -9.51
CA ALA A 214 9.28 -0.52 -9.20
C ALA A 214 9.42 -0.90 -7.72
N SER A 215 8.84 -0.10 -6.83
CA SER A 215 8.88 -0.37 -5.40
C SER A 215 8.22 -1.72 -5.03
N GLN A 216 7.18 -2.14 -5.77
CA GLN A 216 6.58 -3.46 -5.63
C GLN A 216 7.56 -4.62 -5.97
N GLY A 217 8.63 -4.33 -6.70
CA GLY A 217 9.72 -5.24 -7.03
C GLY A 217 10.97 -5.06 -6.15
N ASN A 218 10.86 -4.35 -5.01
CA ASN A 218 11.96 -3.96 -4.12
C ASN A 218 12.95 -2.92 -4.70
N ASP A 219 12.61 -2.24 -5.78
CA ASP A 219 13.34 -1.10 -6.34
C ASP A 219 12.59 0.19 -5.97
N PHE A 220 12.86 0.71 -4.77
CA PHE A 220 12.08 1.82 -4.18
C PHE A 220 12.84 3.16 -4.20
N GLU A 221 14.06 3.22 -4.69
CA GLU A 221 14.88 4.43 -4.70
C GLU A 221 14.19 5.58 -5.47
N ASP A 222 13.67 5.30 -6.67
CA ASP A 222 12.93 6.30 -7.46
C ASP A 222 11.67 6.81 -6.71
N ALA A 223 11.00 5.94 -5.92
CA ALA A 223 9.81 6.34 -5.17
C ALA A 223 10.18 7.25 -3.99
N GLU A 224 11.21 6.88 -3.24
CA GLU A 224 11.72 7.69 -2.13
C GLU A 224 12.24 9.06 -2.60
N GLU A 225 12.98 9.10 -3.72
CA GLU A 225 13.46 10.36 -4.30
C GLU A 225 12.30 11.30 -4.70
N LEU A 226 11.27 10.76 -5.36
CA LEU A 226 10.08 11.54 -5.73
C LEU A 226 9.32 12.07 -4.51
N MET A 227 9.19 11.27 -3.46
CA MET A 227 8.54 11.69 -2.22
C MET A 227 9.36 12.73 -1.47
N GLU A 228 10.69 12.57 -1.37
CA GLU A 228 11.55 13.56 -0.72
C GLU A 228 11.55 14.92 -1.43
N GLN A 229 11.43 14.95 -2.76
CA GLN A 229 11.37 16.21 -3.53
C GLN A 229 10.16 17.07 -3.17
N HIS A 230 9.07 16.47 -2.73
CA HIS A 230 7.83 17.16 -2.37
C HIS A 230 7.58 17.20 -0.87
N ALA A 231 8.44 16.55 -0.07
CA ALA A 231 8.33 16.49 1.37
C ALA A 231 8.57 17.85 2.03
N THR A 232 7.97 18.06 3.18
CA THR A 232 8.10 19.28 3.99
C THR A 232 8.89 19.00 5.26
N GLU A 233 9.75 19.92 5.64
CA GLU A 233 10.48 19.82 6.90
C GLU A 233 9.56 20.16 8.08
N THR A 234 9.59 19.33 9.10
CA THR A 234 8.86 19.55 10.34
C THR A 234 9.60 18.97 11.54
N LYS A 235 9.20 19.38 12.74
CA LYS A 235 9.64 18.73 13.98
C LYS A 235 8.60 17.72 14.41
N VAL A 236 9.04 16.51 14.73
CA VAL A 236 8.22 15.44 15.27
C VAL A 236 8.68 15.06 16.65
N GLY A 237 7.73 14.87 17.56
CA GLY A 237 8.00 14.44 18.92
C GLY A 237 8.09 12.92 19.04
N THR A 238 8.77 12.45 20.08
CA THR A 238 8.66 11.07 20.53
C THR A 238 8.63 11.07 22.04
N SER A 239 7.58 10.48 22.61
CA SER A 239 7.47 10.25 24.04
C SER A 239 7.75 8.78 24.35
N GLN A 240 8.46 8.50 25.45
CA GLN A 240 8.73 7.15 25.88
C GLN A 240 8.47 7.03 27.38
N ILE A 241 7.94 5.89 27.80
CA ILE A 241 7.97 5.48 29.21
C ILE A 241 8.98 4.32 29.29
N LYS A 242 10.13 4.61 29.85
CA LYS A 242 11.17 3.61 30.10
C LYS A 242 10.99 3.05 31.51
N PHE A 243 10.76 1.76 31.60
CA PHE A 243 10.72 1.03 32.88
C PHE A 243 12.03 0.28 33.09
N SER A 244 12.53 0.34 34.30
CA SER A 244 13.73 -0.40 34.70
C SER A 244 13.47 -1.11 36.04
N SER A 245 13.92 -2.35 36.17
CA SER A 245 13.93 -3.01 37.47
C SER A 245 14.91 -2.30 38.43
N LYS A 246 14.68 -2.39 39.73
CA LYS A 246 15.53 -1.71 40.72
C LYS A 246 16.98 -2.16 40.69
N ASP A 247 17.25 -3.39 40.29
CA ASP A 247 18.57 -3.97 40.11
C ASP A 247 19.20 -3.69 38.75
N GLY A 248 18.48 -3.04 37.86
CA GLY A 248 18.92 -2.71 36.49
C GLY A 248 18.99 -3.91 35.54
N SER A 249 18.51 -5.08 35.94
CA SER A 249 18.60 -6.31 35.14
C SER A 249 17.64 -6.34 33.96
N ASN A 250 16.52 -5.62 34.03
CA ASN A 250 15.49 -5.60 33.01
C ASN A 250 15.13 -4.17 32.66
N GLU A 251 15.11 -3.90 31.37
CA GLU A 251 14.63 -2.64 30.80
C GLU A 251 13.54 -2.91 29.76
N PHE A 252 12.52 -2.10 29.77
CA PHE A 252 11.43 -2.14 28.78
C PHE A 252 10.94 -0.73 28.47
N ARG A 253 10.54 -0.46 27.24
CA ARG A 253 10.03 0.84 26.82
C ARG A 253 8.69 0.75 26.14
N MET A 254 7.76 1.63 26.50
CA MET A 254 6.63 2.02 25.66
C MET A 254 7.03 3.25 24.86
N VAL A 255 6.98 3.18 23.55
CA VAL A 255 7.41 4.26 22.66
C VAL A 255 6.21 4.78 21.89
N LEU A 256 6.00 6.08 21.93
CA LEU A 256 4.92 6.80 21.24
C LEU A 256 5.56 7.77 20.24
N PRO A 257 5.86 7.33 19.02
CA PRO A 257 6.39 8.20 17.97
C PRO A 257 5.27 9.09 17.40
N GLU A 258 5.50 10.39 17.28
CA GLU A 258 4.55 11.31 16.62
C GLU A 258 4.77 11.36 15.10
N ILE A 259 5.18 10.25 14.51
CA ILE A 259 5.23 9.98 13.09
C ILE A 259 4.25 8.86 12.78
N HIS A 260 3.78 8.83 11.54
CA HIS A 260 2.86 7.79 11.10
C HIS A 260 3.62 6.72 10.30
N PRO A 261 3.34 5.42 10.49
CA PRO A 261 3.86 4.36 9.64
C PRO A 261 3.33 4.52 8.21
N GLY A 262 4.18 4.40 7.23
CA GLY A 262 3.81 4.57 5.83
C GLY A 262 4.96 5.12 4.99
N PRO A 263 4.73 5.36 3.68
CA PRO A 263 3.43 5.34 2.99
C PRO A 263 2.93 3.93 2.62
N TYR A 264 3.76 3.06 2.06
CA TYR A 264 3.48 1.67 1.70
C TYR A 264 4.78 0.88 1.64
N HIS A 265 4.73 -0.38 2.00
CA HIS A 265 5.93 -1.23 1.99
C HIS A 265 6.48 -1.45 0.56
N PRO A 266 7.79 -1.35 0.34
CA PRO A 266 8.90 -1.15 1.30
C PRO A 266 9.43 0.30 1.40
N VAL A 267 8.64 1.31 1.05
CA VAL A 267 9.05 2.71 0.93
C VAL A 267 9.08 3.40 2.29
N GLY A 268 10.10 4.22 2.52
CA GLY A 268 10.24 5.12 3.64
C GLY A 268 9.98 4.50 5.00
N GLY A 269 9.12 5.15 5.77
CA GLY A 269 8.75 4.77 7.13
C GLY A 269 7.72 3.65 7.27
N SER A 270 7.37 2.94 6.18
CA SER A 270 6.34 1.88 6.21
C SER A 270 6.56 0.79 7.25
N ASN A 271 7.78 0.58 7.69
CA ASN A 271 8.19 -0.42 8.67
C ASN A 271 8.81 0.22 9.93
N ILE A 272 8.52 1.48 10.20
CA ILE A 272 9.17 2.23 11.28
C ILE A 272 8.92 1.64 12.67
N PRO A 273 7.73 1.07 13.01
CA PRO A 273 7.53 0.46 14.32
C PRO A 273 8.52 -0.67 14.59
N TYR A 274 8.72 -1.57 13.64
CA TYR A 274 9.70 -2.64 13.77
C TYR A 274 11.14 -2.12 13.83
N LEU A 275 11.47 -1.07 13.09
CA LEU A 275 12.83 -0.49 13.11
C LEU A 275 13.13 0.16 14.46
N ILE A 276 12.17 0.85 15.08
CA ILE A 276 12.28 1.35 16.46
C ILE A 276 12.42 0.19 17.44
N TYR A 277 11.55 -0.82 17.34
CA TYR A 277 11.61 -2.02 18.17
C TYR A 277 12.99 -2.68 18.13
N LYS A 278 13.55 -2.86 16.94
CA LYS A 278 14.88 -3.44 16.74
C LYS A 278 16.01 -2.54 17.27
N ASN A 279 15.90 -1.23 17.08
CA ASN A 279 16.88 -0.26 17.59
C ASN A 279 16.96 -0.28 19.12
N LEU A 280 15.85 -0.58 19.78
CA LEU A 280 15.74 -0.74 21.23
C LEU A 280 15.91 -2.19 21.69
N GLU A 281 16.75 -2.97 21.02
CA GLU A 281 17.12 -4.35 21.36
C GLU A 281 15.93 -5.30 21.57
N SER A 282 14.82 -5.04 20.86
CA SER A 282 13.58 -5.81 20.93
C SER A 282 12.92 -5.84 22.33
N SER A 283 13.17 -4.82 23.15
CA SER A 283 12.60 -4.65 24.49
C SER A 283 11.67 -3.44 24.55
N ALA A 284 10.75 -3.35 23.58
CA ALA A 284 9.83 -2.23 23.47
C ALA A 284 8.44 -2.65 22.96
N MET A 285 7.45 -1.83 23.23
CA MET A 285 6.16 -1.79 22.55
C MET A 285 6.06 -0.43 21.85
N VAL A 286 6.02 -0.45 20.52
CA VAL A 286 5.94 0.78 19.71
C VAL A 286 4.48 1.04 19.38
N MET A 287 3.88 1.95 20.13
CA MET A 287 2.47 2.27 20.03
C MET A 287 2.20 3.23 18.86
N HIS A 288 1.04 3.12 18.26
CA HIS A 288 0.57 4.13 17.34
C HIS A 288 0.11 5.37 18.12
N SER A 289 0.72 6.53 17.85
CA SER A 289 0.27 7.82 18.40
C SER A 289 -0.84 8.41 17.54
N ILE A 290 -1.61 9.37 18.06
CA ILE A 290 -2.50 10.14 17.22
C ILE A 290 -1.69 10.94 16.21
N SER A 291 -1.62 10.41 14.99
CA SER A 291 -0.92 10.96 13.83
C SER A 291 -1.67 10.56 12.56
N ASP A 292 -1.42 11.23 11.46
CA ASP A 292 -2.01 10.94 10.17
C ASP A 292 -0.92 10.74 9.10
N HIS A 293 -1.32 10.27 7.92
CA HIS A 293 -0.41 10.00 6.82
C HIS A 293 0.43 11.20 6.34
N ALA A 294 0.08 12.44 6.70
CA ALA A 294 0.93 13.60 6.42
C ALA A 294 2.28 13.52 7.14
N LEU A 295 2.34 12.77 8.25
CA LEU A 295 3.55 12.55 9.04
C LEU A 295 4.34 11.30 8.65
N ASN A 296 4.06 10.68 7.50
CA ASN A 296 4.86 9.59 6.95
C ASN A 296 6.28 10.06 6.60
N LEU A 297 7.29 9.29 6.97
CA LEU A 297 8.67 9.54 6.54
C LEU A 297 8.86 9.09 5.08
N PRO A 298 9.27 9.99 4.16
CA PRO A 298 9.27 9.71 2.73
C PRO A 298 10.36 8.73 2.28
N SER A 299 11.42 8.55 3.05
CA SER A 299 12.59 7.78 2.63
C SER A 299 13.32 7.13 3.79
N ARG A 300 14.19 6.19 3.46
CA ARG A 300 15.12 5.55 4.42
C ARG A 300 16.11 6.54 5.02
N ASN A 301 16.46 7.60 4.31
CA ASN A 301 17.34 8.63 4.86
C ASN A 301 16.69 9.31 6.04
N GLU A 302 15.42 9.68 5.92
CA GLU A 302 14.66 10.30 7.01
C GLU A 302 14.38 9.31 8.16
N VAL A 303 14.13 8.04 7.85
CA VAL A 303 14.03 6.98 8.85
C VAL A 303 15.33 6.86 9.65
N ASN A 304 16.47 6.82 8.99
CA ASN A 304 17.77 6.72 9.66
C ASN A 304 18.08 7.98 10.49
N ASN A 305 17.71 9.17 9.99
CA ASN A 305 17.81 10.42 10.72
C ASN A 305 16.97 10.37 12.01
N TYR A 306 15.72 9.92 11.90
CA TYR A 306 14.82 9.77 13.05
C TYR A 306 15.36 8.79 14.08
N LEU A 307 15.80 7.59 13.68
CA LEU A 307 16.31 6.56 14.58
C LEU A 307 17.58 7.00 15.34
N LYS A 308 18.51 7.70 14.68
CA LYS A 308 19.71 8.26 15.34
C LYS A 308 19.35 9.25 16.44
N ASN A 309 18.32 10.06 16.20
CA ASN A 309 17.90 11.06 17.17
C ASN A 309 17.07 10.46 18.32
N LEU A 310 16.48 9.29 18.14
CA LEU A 310 15.74 8.60 19.20
C LEU A 310 16.62 8.32 20.44
N GLU A 311 17.92 8.09 20.23
CA GLU A 311 18.91 7.87 21.30
C GLU A 311 19.18 9.13 22.14
N ASN A 312 18.89 10.31 21.59
CA ASN A 312 19.09 11.61 22.26
C ASN A 312 17.91 12.04 23.14
N SER A 313 17.04 11.10 23.53
CA SER A 313 15.88 11.39 24.37
C SER A 313 16.28 11.87 25.76
N VAL A 314 15.61 12.91 26.26
CA VAL A 314 15.89 13.56 27.53
C VAL A 314 14.87 13.14 28.58
N VAL A 315 15.33 12.73 29.76
CA VAL A 315 14.47 12.43 30.89
C VAL A 315 13.80 13.72 31.37
N LYS A 316 12.46 13.73 31.38
CA LYS A 316 11.62 14.83 31.85
C LYS A 316 11.10 14.62 33.25
N GLU A 317 10.78 13.39 33.57
CA GLU A 317 10.27 13.01 34.89
C GLU A 317 10.65 11.55 35.18
N GLU A 318 10.85 11.21 36.44
CA GLU A 318 11.07 9.86 36.93
C GLU A 318 10.21 9.58 38.17
N GLY A 319 9.85 8.32 38.35
CA GLY A 319 9.04 7.92 39.49
C GLY A 319 8.98 6.40 39.68
N MET A 320 8.25 6.01 40.72
CA MET A 320 8.09 4.60 41.11
C MET A 320 6.62 4.25 41.40
N THR A 321 5.69 5.19 41.17
CA THR A 321 4.27 5.01 41.51
C THR A 321 3.41 5.41 40.31
N CYS A 322 2.26 4.74 40.13
CA CYS A 322 1.22 5.14 39.21
C CYS A 322 -0.17 4.84 39.81
N THR A 323 -1.21 5.37 39.20
CA THR A 323 -2.59 5.09 39.61
C THR A 323 -3.05 3.71 39.12
N GLU A 324 -4.06 3.15 39.77
CA GLU A 324 -4.85 2.08 39.12
C GLU A 324 -5.49 2.63 37.83
N PRO A 325 -5.74 1.75 36.82
CA PRO A 325 -6.37 2.16 35.56
C PRO A 325 -7.76 2.73 35.79
N VAL A 326 -8.09 3.76 35.02
CA VAL A 326 -9.44 4.32 34.91
C VAL A 326 -9.96 3.99 33.51
N ILE A 327 -11.14 3.42 33.41
CA ILE A 327 -11.81 3.09 32.16
C ILE A 327 -13.09 3.89 32.07
N VAL A 328 -13.26 4.65 30.98
CA VAL A 328 -14.47 5.42 30.67
C VAL A 328 -15.00 4.98 29.31
N GLN A 329 -16.28 4.64 29.27
CA GLN A 329 -16.99 4.31 28.04
C GLN A 329 -18.12 5.32 27.83
N ILE A 330 -18.16 5.99 26.68
CA ILE A 330 -19.26 6.84 26.22
C ILE A 330 -19.64 6.37 24.81
N ASN A 331 -20.83 5.82 24.69
CA ASN A 331 -21.30 5.17 23.47
C ASN A 331 -20.27 4.16 22.96
N LYS A 332 -19.70 4.40 21.76
CA LYS A 332 -18.65 3.55 21.18
C LYS A 332 -17.26 3.87 21.73
N ALA A 333 -17.03 5.11 22.16
CA ALA A 333 -15.71 5.58 22.57
C ALA A 333 -15.31 5.01 23.94
N ARG A 334 -14.19 4.29 23.97
CA ARG A 334 -13.57 3.73 25.16
C ARG A 334 -12.21 4.38 25.37
N VAL A 335 -11.98 4.88 26.58
CA VAL A 335 -10.71 5.45 27.01
C VAL A 335 -10.23 4.73 28.27
N THR A 336 -9.04 4.17 28.19
CA THR A 336 -8.35 3.58 29.34
C THR A 336 -7.16 4.45 29.69
N GLY A 337 -7.09 4.95 30.92
CA GLY A 337 -6.04 5.88 31.36
C GLY A 337 -5.33 5.41 32.62
N MET A 338 -4.04 5.78 32.73
CA MET A 338 -3.20 5.62 33.92
C MET A 338 -2.35 6.88 34.11
N LEU A 339 -2.03 7.25 35.35
CA LEU A 339 -1.24 8.44 35.65
C LEU A 339 0.12 8.05 36.22
N PHE A 340 1.20 8.44 35.53
CA PHE A 340 2.59 8.28 35.92
C PHE A 340 3.12 9.65 36.38
N GLY A 341 3.24 9.86 37.70
CA GLY A 341 3.51 11.20 38.23
C GLY A 341 2.44 12.19 37.78
N ASN A 342 2.81 13.16 36.94
CA ASN A 342 1.87 14.13 36.37
C ASN A 342 1.65 13.94 34.84
N ASN A 343 1.93 12.74 34.33
CA ASN A 343 1.84 12.41 32.91
C ASN A 343 0.82 11.27 32.68
N PRO A 344 -0.39 11.57 32.20
CA PRO A 344 -1.36 10.55 31.87
C PRO A 344 -0.98 9.82 30.59
N LEU A 345 -1.09 8.48 30.64
CA LEU A 345 -1.09 7.60 29.47
C LEU A 345 -2.54 7.24 29.17
N LEU A 346 -3.00 7.51 27.96
CA LEU A 346 -4.37 7.30 27.51
C LEU A 346 -4.38 6.37 26.30
N MET A 347 -5.20 5.35 26.34
CA MET A 347 -5.46 4.41 25.25
C MET A 347 -6.88 4.65 24.74
N LEU A 348 -7.03 5.03 23.48
CA LEU A 348 -8.29 5.42 22.85
C LEU A 348 -8.70 4.36 21.83
N SER A 349 -9.95 3.92 21.87
CA SER A 349 -10.49 2.88 21.01
C SER A 349 -11.97 3.08 20.74
N LEU A 350 -12.44 2.69 19.56
CA LEU A 350 -13.85 2.51 19.23
C LEU A 350 -14.25 1.03 19.10
N SER A 351 -13.31 0.09 19.29
CA SER A 351 -13.56 -1.34 19.14
C SER A 351 -14.74 -1.81 20.02
N PRO A 352 -15.62 -2.68 19.49
CA PRO A 352 -15.59 -3.42 18.22
C PRO A 352 -16.11 -2.64 17.01
N HIS A 353 -16.41 -1.37 17.14
CA HIS A 353 -16.78 -0.49 16.04
C HIS A 353 -15.52 -0.07 15.29
N GLY A 354 -15.60 -0.01 13.96
CA GLY A 354 -14.43 0.29 13.15
C GLY A 354 -13.93 1.72 13.34
N MET A 355 -12.62 1.88 13.24
CA MET A 355 -11.95 3.17 13.28
C MET A 355 -10.71 3.14 12.38
N GLU A 356 -10.46 4.24 11.71
CA GLU A 356 -9.19 4.62 11.12
C GLU A 356 -8.49 5.62 12.05
N ASP A 357 -7.44 6.30 11.56
CA ASP A 357 -6.65 7.25 12.35
C ASP A 357 -7.51 8.24 13.15
N ILE A 358 -7.17 8.44 14.41
CA ILE A 358 -7.80 9.46 15.24
C ILE A 358 -7.42 10.85 14.71
N PRO A 359 -8.40 11.70 14.34
CA PRO A 359 -8.12 13.01 13.76
C PRO A 359 -7.27 13.90 14.66
N SER A 360 -6.33 14.64 14.07
CA SER A 360 -5.36 15.48 14.79
C SER A 360 -5.98 16.56 15.67
N TYR A 361 -7.22 17.02 15.37
CA TYR A 361 -7.92 17.98 16.22
C TYR A 361 -8.26 17.42 17.61
N ILE A 362 -8.52 16.10 17.71
CA ILE A 362 -8.77 15.41 18.98
C ILE A 362 -7.54 15.50 19.88
N LYS A 363 -6.34 15.23 19.33
CA LYS A 363 -5.07 15.39 20.08
C LYS A 363 -4.92 16.82 20.63
N LYS A 364 -5.15 17.83 19.79
CA LYS A 364 -5.06 19.25 20.18
C LYS A 364 -6.01 19.61 21.31
N GLU A 365 -7.26 19.15 21.24
CA GLU A 365 -8.27 19.37 22.28
C GLU A 365 -7.89 18.68 23.60
N ILE A 366 -7.38 17.46 23.54
CA ILE A 366 -6.89 16.71 24.71
C ILE A 366 -5.70 17.43 25.36
N GLU A 367 -4.72 17.85 24.58
CA GLU A 367 -3.54 18.56 25.07
C GLU A 367 -3.91 19.91 25.71
N GLN A 368 -4.83 20.66 25.08
CA GLN A 368 -5.33 21.92 25.64
C GLN A 368 -6.08 21.72 26.95
N TYR A 369 -6.95 20.68 27.02
CA TYR A 369 -7.64 20.31 28.23
C TYR A 369 -6.67 19.93 29.35
N GLY A 370 -5.64 19.14 29.02
CA GLY A 370 -4.63 18.72 29.97
C GLY A 370 -3.80 19.87 30.54
N LYS A 371 -3.40 20.83 29.69
CA LYS A 371 -2.73 22.05 30.16
C LYS A 371 -3.53 22.80 31.19
N ASN A 372 -4.85 22.91 31.01
CA ASN A 372 -5.76 23.57 31.96
C ASN A 372 -5.91 22.78 33.28
N ARG A 373 -5.51 21.50 33.31
CA ARG A 373 -5.50 20.63 34.49
C ARG A 373 -4.09 20.44 35.09
N ASN A 374 -3.11 21.20 34.60
CA ASN A 374 -1.71 21.17 35.03
C ASN A 374 -0.98 19.82 34.78
N PHE A 375 -1.43 19.00 33.82
CA PHE A 375 -0.64 17.83 33.37
C PHE A 375 0.60 18.30 32.64
N THR A 376 1.73 17.59 32.84
CA THR A 376 3.01 17.92 32.22
C THR A 376 3.04 17.51 30.75
N LYS A 377 2.75 16.23 30.48
CA LYS A 377 2.65 15.68 29.11
C LYS A 377 1.54 14.64 29.09
N ILE A 378 0.66 14.73 28.11
CA ILE A 378 -0.36 13.70 27.87
C ILE A 378 0.16 12.79 26.74
N MET A 379 0.27 11.52 27.03
CA MET A 379 0.68 10.48 26.10
C MET A 379 -0.59 9.78 25.60
N THR A 380 -0.91 9.93 24.33
CA THR A 380 -2.12 9.36 23.72
C THR A 380 -1.76 8.25 22.74
N ILE A 381 -2.36 7.09 22.94
CA ILE A 381 -2.27 5.93 22.06
C ILE A 381 -3.58 5.85 21.28
N ASP A 382 -3.49 5.87 19.96
CA ASP A 382 -4.51 5.35 19.09
C ASP A 382 -4.37 3.83 19.08
N CYS A 383 -5.35 3.11 19.62
CA CYS A 383 -5.23 1.67 19.76
C CYS A 383 -5.25 0.94 18.42
N HIS A 384 -5.82 1.53 17.40
CA HIS A 384 -5.91 1.06 16.02
C HIS A 384 -6.28 -0.44 15.95
N ASN A 385 -7.35 -0.80 16.67
CA ASN A 385 -7.69 -2.19 17.01
C ASN A 385 -9.07 -2.64 16.54
N ALA A 386 -9.62 -1.95 15.55
CA ALA A 386 -10.85 -2.33 14.86
C ALA A 386 -10.91 -1.70 13.46
N MET A 387 -11.12 -2.51 12.41
CA MET A 387 -11.26 -2.06 11.02
C MET A 387 -12.53 -1.25 10.79
N GLY A 388 -12.45 -0.12 10.09
CA GLY A 388 -13.62 0.69 9.77
C GLY A 388 -13.37 1.81 8.81
N GLU A 389 -14.25 2.78 8.88
CA GLU A 389 -14.19 4.04 8.15
C GLU A 389 -13.62 5.15 9.04
N GLU A 390 -13.39 6.32 8.48
CA GLU A 390 -13.00 7.51 9.22
C GLU A 390 -13.93 7.75 10.42
N ILE A 391 -13.34 8.24 11.51
CA ILE A 391 -14.07 8.53 12.75
C ILE A 391 -15.09 9.64 12.49
N SER A 392 -16.37 9.37 12.74
CA SER A 392 -17.43 10.37 12.60
C SER A 392 -17.26 11.52 13.61
N SER A 393 -17.80 12.69 13.28
CA SER A 393 -17.78 13.83 14.21
C SER A 393 -18.43 13.50 15.56
N GLU A 394 -19.50 12.68 15.58
CA GLU A 394 -20.19 12.24 16.79
C GLU A 394 -19.28 11.31 17.64
N ASP A 395 -18.67 10.31 17.01
CA ASP A 395 -17.75 9.39 17.70
C ASP A 395 -16.52 10.14 18.23
N GLY A 396 -16.02 11.16 17.48
CA GLY A 396 -14.93 12.04 17.92
C GLY A 396 -15.30 12.91 19.14
N GLU A 397 -16.51 13.46 19.17
CA GLU A 397 -17.01 14.19 20.34
C GLU A 397 -17.16 13.29 21.56
N ASP A 398 -17.66 12.07 21.39
CA ASP A 398 -17.80 11.12 22.49
C ASP A 398 -16.43 10.66 23.00
N MET A 399 -15.44 10.49 22.12
CA MET A 399 -14.05 10.20 22.49
C MET A 399 -13.45 11.35 23.32
N LEU A 400 -13.68 12.61 22.93
CA LEU A 400 -13.25 13.78 23.70
C LEU A 400 -13.93 13.85 25.08
N LYS A 401 -15.23 13.58 25.17
CA LYS A 401 -15.97 13.55 26.45
C LYS A 401 -15.42 12.42 27.35
N ALA A 402 -15.22 11.22 26.80
CA ALA A 402 -14.67 10.11 27.55
C ALA A 402 -13.24 10.39 28.03
N THR A 403 -12.41 11.01 27.20
CA THR A 403 -11.05 11.40 27.56
C THR A 403 -11.01 12.43 28.67
N LYS A 404 -11.83 13.50 28.59
CA LYS A 404 -11.91 14.53 29.64
C LYS A 404 -12.38 13.93 30.97
N SER A 405 -13.38 13.06 30.95
CA SER A 405 -13.85 12.34 32.13
C SER A 405 -12.81 11.41 32.74
N CYS A 406 -12.03 10.72 31.88
CA CYS A 406 -10.91 9.86 32.31
C CYS A 406 -9.82 10.69 33.00
N LEU A 407 -9.39 11.81 32.39
CA LEU A 407 -8.41 12.73 32.98
C LEU A 407 -8.85 13.30 34.31
N ASP A 408 -10.11 13.75 34.46
CA ASP A 408 -10.64 14.25 35.70
C ASP A 408 -10.70 13.17 36.80
N SER A 409 -10.99 11.93 36.43
CA SER A 409 -10.99 10.79 37.33
C SER A 409 -9.59 10.42 37.79
N LEU A 410 -8.60 10.49 36.92
CA LEU A 410 -7.20 10.17 37.23
C LEU A 410 -6.60 11.09 38.30
N ILE A 411 -6.96 12.39 38.29
CA ILE A 411 -6.45 13.36 39.28
C ILE A 411 -6.89 12.98 40.70
N THR A 412 -8.02 12.30 40.86
CA THR A 412 -8.58 11.94 42.17
C THR A 412 -8.13 10.57 42.69
N LYS A 413 -7.32 9.83 41.89
CA LYS A 413 -6.87 8.50 42.26
C LYS A 413 -5.58 8.53 43.06
N ASP A 414 -5.49 7.61 44.01
CA ASP A 414 -4.24 7.35 44.72
C ASP A 414 -3.23 6.67 43.83
N SER A 415 -1.95 6.97 44.04
CA SER A 415 -0.81 6.34 43.35
C SER A 415 -0.16 5.26 44.21
N PHE A 416 0.20 4.14 43.61
CA PHE A 416 0.78 2.97 44.27
C PHE A 416 2.11 2.60 43.64
N PRO A 417 3.01 1.93 44.37
CA PRO A 417 4.25 1.40 43.82
C PRO A 417 3.99 0.48 42.62
N ILE A 418 4.88 0.55 41.63
CA ILE A 418 4.81 -0.23 40.39
C ILE A 418 5.70 -1.47 40.53
N GLU A 419 5.10 -2.63 40.27
CA GLU A 419 5.83 -3.82 39.87
C GLU A 419 5.49 -4.11 38.41
N LEU A 420 6.48 -4.47 37.57
CA LEU A 420 6.29 -4.68 36.14
C LEU A 420 7.01 -5.92 35.65
N GLY A 421 6.38 -6.66 34.76
CA GLY A 421 7.00 -7.69 33.95
C GLY A 421 6.63 -7.47 32.48
N TYR A 422 7.58 -7.73 31.58
CA TYR A 422 7.41 -7.67 30.14
C TYR A 422 7.87 -8.94 29.48
N ALA A 423 7.12 -9.38 28.47
CA ALA A 423 7.52 -10.47 27.60
C ALA A 423 7.02 -10.21 26.17
N ASN A 424 7.65 -10.85 25.21
CA ASN A 424 7.31 -10.78 23.79
C ASN A 424 7.40 -12.16 23.13
N SER A 425 7.04 -12.23 21.87
CA SER A 425 6.99 -13.47 21.09
C SER A 425 8.29 -13.82 20.36
N ASN A 426 9.43 -13.20 20.70
CA ASN A 426 10.68 -13.41 19.95
C ASN A 426 11.15 -14.88 19.94
N ASP A 427 10.88 -15.61 21.00
CA ASP A 427 11.27 -17.03 21.15
C ASP A 427 10.12 -17.99 20.73
N MET A 428 9.03 -17.47 20.14
CA MET A 428 7.85 -18.24 19.73
C MET A 428 7.74 -18.27 18.20
N ASP A 429 7.19 -19.34 17.67
CA ASP A 429 6.83 -19.42 16.24
C ASP A 429 5.43 -18.81 16.00
N VAL A 430 5.40 -17.48 15.95
CA VAL A 430 4.16 -16.69 15.75
C VAL A 430 4.05 -16.09 14.34
N TRP A 431 4.93 -16.49 13.41
CA TRP A 431 4.94 -15.89 12.09
C TRP A 431 3.67 -16.18 11.29
N THR A 432 3.02 -15.12 10.79
CA THR A 432 1.83 -15.18 9.92
C THR A 432 1.82 -13.97 9.00
N GLU A 433 0.96 -13.99 7.97
CA GLU A 433 0.90 -12.92 6.97
C GLU A 433 0.24 -11.63 7.50
N ASP A 434 -0.55 -11.72 8.57
CA ASP A 434 -1.25 -10.62 9.22
C ASP A 434 -0.51 -10.06 10.46
N LEU A 435 0.72 -10.54 10.71
CA LEU A 435 1.58 -10.08 11.79
C LEU A 435 2.96 -9.73 11.25
N ALA A 436 3.45 -8.54 11.56
CA ALA A 436 4.78 -8.10 11.13
C ALA A 436 5.89 -8.64 12.07
N LYS A 437 7.14 -8.31 11.74
CA LYS A 437 8.33 -8.91 12.36
C LYS A 437 8.55 -8.59 13.83
N GLY A 438 7.95 -7.52 14.34
CA GLY A 438 8.00 -7.18 15.76
C GLY A 438 7.18 -8.15 16.63
N GLY A 439 6.26 -8.90 16.00
CA GLY A 439 5.46 -9.92 16.67
C GLY A 439 4.48 -9.35 17.69
N LEU A 440 4.37 -10.04 18.83
CA LEU A 440 3.48 -9.71 19.94
C LEU A 440 4.27 -9.34 21.18
N GLY A 441 3.74 -8.43 21.97
CA GLY A 441 4.28 -8.05 23.28
C GLY A 441 3.18 -7.88 24.31
N ILE A 442 3.50 -8.15 25.57
CA ILE A 442 2.59 -7.92 26.69
C ILE A 442 3.36 -7.39 27.91
N THR A 443 2.77 -6.40 28.56
CA THR A 443 3.18 -5.97 29.89
C THR A 443 2.20 -6.46 30.95
N CYS A 444 2.71 -6.86 32.10
CA CYS A 444 1.94 -7.05 33.31
C CYS A 444 2.35 -6.00 34.35
N LEU A 445 1.47 -5.05 34.61
CA LEU A 445 1.61 -4.04 35.66
C LEU A 445 0.91 -4.53 36.91
N LYS A 446 1.65 -4.69 38.00
CA LYS A 446 1.04 -4.98 39.30
C LYS A 446 1.01 -3.71 40.14
N ILE A 447 -0.19 -3.24 40.46
CA ILE A 447 -0.48 -2.00 41.17
C ILE A 447 -1.51 -2.31 42.24
N ASN A 448 -1.27 -1.89 43.47
CA ASN A 448 -2.17 -2.17 44.61
C ASN A 448 -2.58 -3.67 44.70
N ASN A 449 -1.60 -4.57 44.54
CA ASN A 449 -1.76 -6.04 44.53
C ASN A 449 -2.66 -6.62 43.41
N LYS A 450 -3.11 -5.80 42.46
CA LYS A 450 -3.85 -6.24 41.28
C LYS A 450 -2.96 -6.26 40.06
N LYS A 451 -3.14 -7.26 39.17
CA LYS A 451 -2.41 -7.40 37.90
C LYS A 451 -3.25 -6.86 36.77
N TYR A 452 -2.66 -6.00 35.95
CA TYR A 452 -3.26 -5.40 34.77
C TYR A 452 -2.36 -5.68 33.56
N PHE A 453 -2.94 -6.16 32.48
CA PHE A 453 -2.21 -6.49 31.27
C PHE A 453 -2.48 -5.47 30.17
N LEU A 454 -1.45 -5.15 29.39
CA LEU A 454 -1.54 -4.36 28.17
C LEU A 454 -0.84 -5.12 27.05
N GLY A 455 -1.58 -5.44 25.98
CA GLY A 455 -1.11 -6.15 24.81
C GLY A 455 -0.71 -5.20 23.68
N TRP A 456 0.24 -5.65 22.88
CA TRP A 456 0.70 -4.98 21.68
C TRP A 456 0.96 -5.98 20.56
N ALA A 457 0.65 -5.59 19.32
CA ALA A 457 0.95 -6.34 18.12
C ALA A 457 1.61 -5.43 17.07
N ASP A 458 2.70 -5.90 16.48
CA ASP A 458 3.28 -5.27 15.28
C ASP A 458 2.45 -5.69 14.08
N ALA A 459 1.32 -5.01 13.89
CA ALA A 459 0.34 -5.25 12.84
C ALA A 459 -0.24 -3.92 12.36
N ASN A 460 -0.90 -3.93 11.19
CA ASN A 460 -1.63 -2.75 10.76
C ASN A 460 -2.83 -2.54 11.71
N ASN A 461 -4.04 -2.73 11.26
CA ASN A 461 -5.23 -2.66 12.10
C ASN A 461 -5.63 -4.08 12.59
N MET A 462 -6.76 -4.22 13.27
CA MET A 462 -7.28 -5.48 13.78
C MET A 462 -8.69 -5.76 13.22
N GLU A 463 -8.99 -7.02 12.93
CA GLU A 463 -10.32 -7.46 12.51
C GLU A 463 -11.34 -7.26 13.64
N ASN A 464 -12.55 -6.78 13.30
CA ASN A 464 -13.58 -6.43 14.27
C ASN A 464 -13.98 -7.63 15.14
N GLY A 465 -14.03 -7.44 16.46
CA GLY A 465 -14.39 -8.46 17.44
C GLY A 465 -13.24 -9.35 17.90
N VAL A 466 -12.08 -9.29 17.27
CA VAL A 466 -10.89 -10.07 17.69
C VAL A 466 -10.40 -9.60 19.05
N ARG A 467 -10.29 -8.28 19.27
CA ARG A 467 -9.93 -7.70 20.55
C ARG A 467 -10.85 -8.17 21.67
N GLU A 468 -12.15 -8.07 21.49
CA GLU A 468 -13.16 -8.46 22.47
C GLU A 468 -13.05 -9.93 22.85
N LYS A 469 -12.76 -10.77 21.85
CA LYS A 469 -12.59 -12.21 22.10
C LYS A 469 -11.35 -12.51 22.89
N ILE A 470 -10.23 -11.83 22.60
CA ILE A 470 -8.99 -11.99 23.35
C ILE A 470 -9.18 -11.52 24.80
N ILE A 471 -9.79 -10.33 25.02
CA ILE A 471 -10.08 -9.82 26.37
C ILE A 471 -10.93 -10.82 27.15
N LYS A 472 -12.02 -11.33 26.54
CA LYS A 472 -12.87 -12.34 27.16
C LYS A 472 -12.13 -13.63 27.51
N ASN A 473 -11.21 -14.07 26.68
CA ASN A 473 -10.40 -15.26 26.98
C ASN A 473 -9.44 -15.00 28.16
N PHE A 474 -8.87 -13.80 28.28
CA PHE A 474 -8.09 -13.39 29.46
C PHE A 474 -8.93 -13.36 30.73
N GLU A 475 -10.15 -12.82 30.67
CA GLU A 475 -11.09 -12.81 31.79
C GLU A 475 -11.43 -14.23 32.28
N ASN A 476 -11.61 -15.17 31.36
CA ASN A 476 -11.89 -16.57 31.68
C ASN A 476 -10.73 -17.24 32.45
N GLU A 477 -9.49 -16.80 32.21
CA GLU A 477 -8.29 -17.23 32.93
C GLU A 477 -8.01 -16.37 34.19
N GLY A 478 -8.91 -15.47 34.55
CA GLY A 478 -8.79 -14.62 35.73
C GLY A 478 -7.79 -13.46 35.56
N HIS A 479 -7.48 -13.08 34.33
CA HIS A 479 -6.58 -11.97 33.99
C HIS A 479 -7.35 -10.73 33.55
N ASN A 480 -6.88 -9.55 33.99
CA ASN A 480 -7.45 -8.27 33.59
C ASN A 480 -6.64 -7.64 32.46
N LEU A 481 -7.00 -7.93 31.21
CA LEU A 481 -6.42 -7.31 30.03
C LEU A 481 -7.12 -5.99 29.75
N LEU A 482 -6.42 -4.88 29.92
CA LEU A 482 -6.95 -3.53 29.78
C LEU A 482 -7.25 -3.19 28.30
N GLU A 483 -6.23 -3.45 27.46
CA GLU A 483 -6.29 -3.08 26.05
C GLU A 483 -5.28 -3.89 25.24
N ILE A 484 -5.54 -3.97 23.93
CA ILE A 484 -4.59 -4.44 22.92
C ILE A 484 -4.47 -3.36 21.87
N CYS A 485 -3.24 -2.91 21.60
CA CYS A 485 -2.96 -1.89 20.60
C CYS A 485 -2.16 -2.49 19.45
N THR A 486 -2.37 -2.04 18.23
CA THR A 486 -1.49 -2.33 17.11
C THR A 486 -0.47 -1.21 16.93
N SER A 487 0.57 -1.46 16.14
CA SER A 487 1.58 -0.46 15.78
C SER A 487 1.20 0.34 14.53
N ASP A 488 0.10 0.01 13.89
CA ASP A 488 -0.32 0.49 12.57
C ASP A 488 0.78 0.32 11.50
N THR A 489 1.58 -0.72 11.57
CA THR A 489 2.64 -0.94 10.58
C THR A 489 2.09 -1.17 9.18
N HIS A 490 2.63 -0.48 8.18
CA HIS A 490 2.32 -0.72 6.77
C HIS A 490 3.20 -1.83 6.15
N TYR A 491 3.86 -2.60 7.00
CA TYR A 491 4.63 -3.77 6.60
C TYR A 491 3.73 -4.97 6.40
N ALA A 492 3.24 -5.18 5.17
CA ALA A 492 2.65 -6.47 4.83
C ALA A 492 3.77 -7.49 4.67
N ALA A 493 3.74 -8.58 5.43
CA ALA A 493 4.73 -9.66 5.33
C ALA A 493 4.69 -10.36 3.95
N VAL A 494 3.56 -10.31 3.27
CA VAL A 494 3.33 -10.82 1.91
C VAL A 494 2.62 -9.74 1.09
N LYS A 495 2.88 -9.70 -0.22
CA LYS A 495 2.15 -8.83 -1.16
C LYS A 495 0.65 -9.12 -1.05
N ALA A 496 -0.05 -8.35 -0.24
CA ALA A 496 -1.47 -8.51 -0.04
C ALA A 496 -2.19 -8.30 -1.38
N ARG A 497 -2.99 -9.28 -1.79
CA ARG A 497 -3.77 -9.24 -3.05
C ARG A 497 -5.22 -8.81 -2.81
N ASN A 498 -5.50 -8.25 -1.64
CA ASN A 498 -6.82 -7.71 -1.31
C ASN A 498 -6.93 -6.24 -1.74
N ARG A 499 -8.12 -5.66 -1.56
CA ARG A 499 -8.38 -4.27 -1.95
C ARG A 499 -7.64 -3.26 -1.06
N ASN A 500 -7.33 -3.62 0.18
CA ASN A 500 -6.71 -2.72 1.15
C ASN A 500 -5.19 -2.65 1.01
N GLY A 501 -4.56 -3.63 0.32
CA GLY A 501 -3.10 -3.68 0.15
C GLY A 501 -2.34 -4.17 1.37
N TYR A 502 -3.02 -4.55 2.46
CA TYR A 502 -2.47 -5.12 3.69
C TYR A 502 -3.45 -6.14 4.30
N TYR A 503 -2.96 -6.92 5.28
CA TYR A 503 -3.79 -7.81 6.08
C TYR A 503 -3.89 -7.27 7.50
N GLN A 504 -5.11 -7.05 7.97
CA GLN A 504 -5.39 -6.72 9.37
C GLN A 504 -5.22 -7.96 10.27
N LEU A 505 -4.76 -7.76 11.49
CA LEU A 505 -4.56 -8.82 12.47
C LEU A 505 -5.88 -9.53 12.78
N GLY A 506 -5.88 -10.83 12.68
CA GLY A 506 -7.08 -11.65 12.90
C GLY A 506 -7.82 -12.07 11.63
N LEU A 507 -7.43 -11.52 10.45
CA LEU A 507 -7.99 -11.94 9.17
C LEU A 507 -7.50 -13.35 8.77
N ILE A 508 -6.22 -13.63 8.99
CA ILE A 508 -5.58 -14.91 8.65
C ILE A 508 -5.42 -15.75 9.91
N THR A 509 -4.96 -15.13 10.99
CA THR A 509 -4.75 -15.78 12.28
C THR A 509 -6.02 -15.68 13.14
N SER A 510 -6.63 -16.81 13.47
CA SER A 510 -7.87 -16.78 14.27
C SER A 510 -7.68 -16.14 15.65
N ALA A 511 -8.72 -15.47 16.16
CA ALA A 511 -8.74 -14.87 17.49
C ALA A 511 -8.41 -15.86 18.61
N ASP A 512 -8.80 -17.14 18.48
CA ASP A 512 -8.46 -18.18 19.45
C ASP A 512 -6.96 -18.48 19.45
N LYS A 513 -6.31 -18.49 18.30
CA LYS A 513 -4.85 -18.69 18.19
C LYS A 513 -4.11 -17.48 18.74
N LEU A 514 -4.54 -16.27 18.43
CA LEU A 514 -4.00 -15.03 18.99
C LEU A 514 -4.14 -15.01 20.53
N SER A 515 -5.31 -15.39 21.05
CA SER A 515 -5.53 -15.48 22.50
C SER A 515 -4.55 -16.43 23.18
N LYS A 516 -4.29 -17.60 22.60
CA LYS A 516 -3.30 -18.56 23.16
C LYS A 516 -1.90 -17.95 23.20
N TRP A 517 -1.48 -17.32 22.13
CA TRP A 517 -0.17 -16.67 22.07
C TRP A 517 -0.05 -15.55 23.11
N PHE A 518 -1.04 -14.68 23.21
CA PHE A 518 -1.04 -13.61 24.20
C PHE A 518 -1.06 -14.14 25.64
N LEU A 519 -1.82 -15.22 25.94
CA LEU A 519 -1.83 -15.84 27.27
C LEU A 519 -0.46 -16.44 27.62
N GLU A 520 0.20 -17.14 26.69
CA GLU A 520 1.54 -17.69 26.90
C GLU A 520 2.56 -16.58 27.17
N ILE A 521 2.50 -15.47 26.41
CA ILE A 521 3.37 -14.31 26.66
C ILE A 521 3.02 -13.66 27.99
N ALA A 522 1.75 -13.61 28.40
CA ALA A 522 1.30 -13.05 29.67
C ALA A 522 1.85 -13.83 30.87
N GLU A 523 1.86 -15.15 30.82
CA GLU A 523 2.48 -16.00 31.84
C GLU A 523 3.97 -15.72 31.96
N ASN A 524 4.67 -15.60 30.83
CA ASN A 524 6.08 -15.21 30.78
C ASN A 524 6.31 -13.81 31.37
N ALA A 525 5.42 -12.84 31.10
CA ALA A 525 5.50 -11.51 31.72
C ALA A 525 5.27 -11.55 33.22
N VAL A 526 4.31 -12.36 33.70
CA VAL A 526 4.05 -12.56 35.14
C VAL A 526 5.28 -13.12 35.87
N SER A 527 5.98 -14.07 35.24
CA SER A 527 7.19 -14.67 35.83
C SER A 527 8.35 -13.67 36.02
N LYS A 528 8.33 -12.56 35.27
CA LYS A 528 9.36 -11.50 35.30
C LYS A 528 8.97 -10.29 36.14
N ILE A 529 7.83 -10.33 36.85
CA ILE A 529 7.37 -9.19 37.66
C ILE A 529 8.41 -8.86 38.74
N SER A 530 8.85 -7.62 38.74
CA SER A 530 9.76 -7.06 39.74
C SER A 530 9.43 -5.61 40.05
N SER A 531 9.87 -5.08 41.19
CA SER A 531 9.74 -3.65 41.51
C SER A 531 10.40 -2.80 40.42
N ALA A 532 9.67 -1.84 39.88
CA ALA A 532 10.14 -1.03 38.78
C ALA A 532 10.11 0.48 39.11
N LYS A 533 11.04 1.21 38.49
CA LYS A 533 10.97 2.66 38.33
C LYS A 533 10.63 2.98 36.87
N TYR A 534 10.05 4.14 36.63
CA TYR A 534 9.85 4.64 35.28
C TYR A 534 10.60 5.96 35.08
N GLU A 535 10.95 6.23 33.83
CA GLU A 535 11.48 7.50 33.32
C GLU A 535 10.62 7.92 32.13
N ILE A 536 10.06 9.14 32.16
CA ILE A 536 9.40 9.75 31.01
C ILE A 536 10.49 10.45 30.19
N LEU A 537 10.69 9.98 28.95
CA LEU A 537 11.66 10.56 28.05
C LEU A 537 10.94 11.26 26.89
N GLU A 538 11.48 12.39 26.47
CA GLU A 538 11.02 13.12 25.30
C GLU A 538 12.18 13.45 24.37
N ASN A 539 11.86 13.44 23.09
CA ASN A 539 12.75 13.87 22.03
C ASN A 539 11.97 14.67 20.98
N GLU A 540 12.62 15.63 20.37
CA GLU A 540 12.16 16.30 19.15
C GLU A 540 13.19 16.10 18.05
N THR A 541 12.72 15.62 16.88
CA THR A 541 13.60 15.39 15.73
C THR A 541 13.13 16.21 14.54
N GLN A 542 14.06 16.92 13.90
CA GLN A 542 13.81 17.58 12.62
C GLN A 542 13.87 16.54 11.51
N VAL A 543 12.77 16.35 10.79
CA VAL A 543 12.63 15.38 9.70
C VAL A 543 11.86 15.98 8.54
N LYS A 544 12.02 15.41 7.36
CA LYS A 544 11.07 15.60 6.27
C LYS A 544 9.93 14.62 6.42
N VAL A 545 8.71 15.09 6.18
CA VAL A 545 7.49 14.29 6.14
C VAL A 545 6.76 14.54 4.84
N MET A 546 5.92 13.59 4.43
CA MET A 546 5.22 13.68 3.15
C MET A 546 4.31 14.92 3.08
N GLY A 547 3.64 15.28 4.18
CA GLY A 547 2.68 16.37 4.19
C GLY A 547 1.38 16.00 3.47
N GLN A 548 0.33 16.76 3.76
CA GLN A 548 -1.01 16.47 3.24
C GLN A 548 -1.13 16.73 1.74
N SER A 549 -0.37 17.68 1.21
CA SER A 549 -0.40 18.06 -0.21
C SER A 549 0.03 16.95 -1.16
N ILE A 550 0.98 16.10 -0.76
CA ILE A 550 1.46 14.98 -1.60
C ILE A 550 0.33 13.99 -1.88
N TYR A 551 -0.44 13.62 -0.86
CA TYR A 551 -1.58 12.69 -1.02
C TYR A 551 -2.65 13.27 -1.91
N GLU A 552 -3.02 14.54 -1.70
CA GLU A 552 -3.98 15.23 -2.55
C GLU A 552 -3.52 15.29 -4.01
N ASP A 553 -2.23 15.61 -4.24
CA ASP A 553 -1.68 15.70 -5.58
C ASP A 553 -1.60 14.34 -6.28
N TYR A 554 -1.25 13.28 -5.55
CA TYR A 554 -1.26 11.90 -6.06
C TYR A 554 -2.67 11.44 -6.40
N SER A 555 -3.62 11.65 -5.50
CA SER A 555 -5.02 11.31 -5.73
C SER A 555 -5.59 12.03 -6.94
N LYS A 556 -5.42 13.35 -7.02
CA LYS A 556 -5.86 14.16 -8.17
C LYS A 556 -5.21 13.74 -9.48
N ALA A 557 -3.91 13.44 -9.46
CA ALA A 557 -3.18 12.99 -10.64
C ALA A 557 -3.74 11.68 -11.19
N LEU A 558 -4.00 10.71 -10.30
CA LEU A 558 -4.56 9.41 -10.67
C LEU A 558 -6.01 9.54 -11.14
N GLU A 559 -6.84 10.30 -10.44
CA GLU A 559 -8.23 10.53 -10.85
C GLU A 559 -8.32 11.19 -12.21
N ASN A 560 -7.57 12.25 -12.45
CA ASN A 560 -7.50 12.92 -13.73
C ASN A 560 -6.98 12.00 -14.84
N SER A 561 -5.94 11.21 -14.54
CA SER A 561 -5.39 10.22 -15.49
C SER A 561 -6.44 9.17 -15.87
N LEU A 562 -7.17 8.64 -14.89
CA LEU A 562 -8.26 7.68 -15.13
C LEU A 562 -9.41 8.30 -15.90
N ARG A 563 -9.79 9.53 -15.60
CA ARG A 563 -10.84 10.28 -16.35
C ARG A 563 -10.44 10.47 -17.80
N ILE A 564 -9.20 10.91 -18.05
CA ILE A 564 -8.64 11.04 -19.40
C ILE A 564 -8.67 9.67 -20.09
N THR A 565 -8.20 8.62 -19.43
CA THR A 565 -8.18 7.26 -19.99
C THR A 565 -9.58 6.79 -20.38
N LYS A 566 -10.58 6.98 -19.52
CA LYS A 566 -11.98 6.63 -19.85
C LYS A 566 -12.47 7.35 -21.09
N MET A 567 -12.19 8.65 -21.23
CA MET A 567 -12.59 9.41 -22.43
C MET A 567 -11.95 8.87 -23.71
N PHE A 568 -10.63 8.56 -23.65
CA PHE A 568 -9.92 8.03 -24.81
C PHE A 568 -10.33 6.60 -25.17
N VAL A 569 -10.65 5.76 -24.18
CA VAL A 569 -11.20 4.41 -24.43
C VAL A 569 -12.56 4.49 -25.10
N ILE A 570 -13.47 5.34 -24.62
CA ILE A 570 -14.79 5.53 -25.26
C ILE A 570 -14.65 6.07 -26.68
N GLY A 571 -13.83 7.10 -26.88
CA GLY A 571 -13.57 7.66 -28.20
C GLY A 571 -12.90 6.65 -29.14
N GLY A 572 -11.93 5.89 -28.65
CA GLY A 572 -11.27 4.82 -29.39
C GLY A 572 -12.21 3.68 -29.77
N LEU A 573 -13.10 3.25 -28.84
CA LEU A 573 -14.14 2.27 -29.16
C LEU A 573 -15.11 2.79 -30.22
N GLY A 574 -15.54 4.05 -30.12
CA GLY A 574 -16.37 4.68 -31.16
C GLY A 574 -15.70 4.64 -32.52
N LEU A 575 -14.43 5.06 -32.59
CA LEU A 575 -13.64 5.00 -33.82
C LEU A 575 -13.45 3.56 -34.31
N PHE A 576 -13.22 2.61 -33.41
CA PHE A 576 -13.10 1.19 -33.75
C PHE A 576 -14.40 0.64 -34.36
N ILE A 577 -15.56 0.97 -33.79
CA ILE A 577 -16.87 0.56 -34.32
C ILE A 577 -17.10 1.15 -35.70
N THR A 578 -16.70 2.41 -35.97
CA THR A 578 -16.86 3.01 -37.29
C THR A 578 -16.05 2.31 -38.38
N SER A 579 -14.95 1.63 -38.02
CA SER A 579 -14.17 0.80 -38.96
C SER A 579 -14.96 -0.35 -39.57
N LEU A 580 -16.06 -0.77 -38.92
CA LEU A 580 -16.93 -1.85 -39.43
C LEU A 580 -17.81 -1.40 -40.58
N PHE A 581 -18.00 -0.09 -40.74
CA PHE A 581 -18.87 0.49 -41.78
C PHE A 581 -18.07 1.00 -43.01
N LEU A 582 -16.75 0.92 -42.96
CA LEU A 582 -15.88 1.22 -44.11
C LEU A 582 -15.84 0.07 -45.08
#